data_4911a8efa02dd516cfa8285711f98187
#
_entry.id   4911a8efa02dd516cfa8285711f98187
#
_cell.length_a   1.000
_cell.length_b   1.000
_cell.length_c   1.000
_cell.angle_alpha   90.00
_cell.angle_beta   90.00
_cell.angle_gamma   90.00
#
_symmetry.space_group_name_H-M   'P 1'
#
loop_
_entity.id
_entity.type
_entity.pdbx_description
1 polymer ?
#
loop_
_entity_poly.entity_id
_entity_poly.type
_entity_poly.pdbx_seq_one_letter_code
_entity_poly.pdbx_strand_id
1 'polypeptide(L)'
;MNLTEISIKRPVVAWVMSLVLVIFGMFVFSELPVRELPEGIQPPVVQVQTDYKSASTEIIDEEITQKIEDVIGGAEGIKNIDSTSLNGRSRINIEFNTDIDLDNAANDIRERVSRVVDNLPSESSPPQILKRAAGFTTTMWLSLSSPTWNDLDLGDYAERYLVDAFSSVPNVGRILVGGLRELSVRVWICLLYTSDAADDLLC
;
A
#
# COMPACT_ATOMS: atom_id res chain seq x y z
N MET A 1 -36.87 -44.65 -5.15
CA MET A 1 -37.97 -43.69 -5.46
C MET A 1 -37.30 -42.47 -6.11
N ASN A 2 -37.62 -42.25 -7.38
CA ASN A 2 -37.00 -41.15 -8.11
C ASN A 2 -37.74 -39.84 -7.83
N LEU A 3 -37.01 -38.74 -7.60
CA LEU A 3 -37.57 -37.43 -7.27
C LEU A 3 -38.63 -36.98 -8.31
N THR A 4 -38.39 -37.33 -9.57
CA THR A 4 -39.28 -37.08 -10.71
C THR A 4 -40.67 -37.76 -10.55
N GLU A 5 -40.68 -38.98 -10.06
CA GLU A 5 -41.95 -39.75 -9.87
C GLU A 5 -42.81 -39.17 -8.75
N ILE A 6 -42.16 -38.66 -7.68
CA ILE A 6 -42.84 -37.99 -6.56
C ILE A 6 -43.42 -36.65 -7.01
N SER A 7 -42.69 -35.88 -7.81
CA SER A 7 -43.12 -34.56 -8.34
C SER A 7 -44.35 -34.71 -9.27
N ILE A 8 -44.41 -35.76 -10.08
CA ILE A 8 -45.54 -36.01 -10.99
C ILE A 8 -46.78 -36.47 -10.23
N LYS A 9 -46.60 -37.35 -9.23
CA LYS A 9 -47.72 -37.90 -8.44
C LYS A 9 -48.28 -36.92 -7.41
N ARG A 10 -47.48 -35.94 -6.96
CA ARG A 10 -47.89 -34.95 -5.95
C ARG A 10 -47.45 -33.54 -6.33
N PRO A 11 -48.19 -32.83 -7.17
CA PRO A 11 -47.80 -31.50 -7.66
C PRO A 11 -47.62 -30.47 -6.54
N VAL A 12 -48.33 -30.59 -5.43
CA VAL A 12 -48.16 -29.69 -4.26
C VAL A 12 -46.75 -29.79 -3.68
N VAL A 13 -46.15 -30.98 -3.63
CA VAL A 13 -44.79 -31.16 -3.12
C VAL A 13 -43.78 -30.45 -4.04
N ALA A 14 -43.98 -30.51 -5.35
CA ALA A 14 -43.11 -29.80 -6.29
C ALA A 14 -43.18 -28.28 -6.10
N TRP A 15 -44.37 -27.72 -5.92
CA TRP A 15 -44.56 -26.30 -5.67
C TRP A 15 -43.93 -25.85 -4.35
N VAL A 16 -44.11 -26.62 -3.27
CA VAL A 16 -43.51 -26.30 -1.97
C VAL A 16 -41.98 -26.34 -2.03
N MET A 17 -41.42 -27.38 -2.65
CA MET A 17 -39.96 -27.47 -2.84
C MET A 17 -39.39 -26.33 -3.66
N SER A 18 -40.08 -25.94 -4.74
CA SER A 18 -39.68 -24.80 -5.57
C SER A 18 -39.71 -23.48 -4.80
N LEU A 19 -40.76 -23.27 -3.99
CA LEU A 19 -40.93 -22.07 -3.17
C LEU A 19 -39.88 -21.99 -2.08
N VAL A 20 -39.52 -23.11 -1.43
CA VAL A 20 -38.43 -23.18 -0.44
C VAL A 20 -37.09 -22.82 -1.07
N LEU A 21 -36.79 -23.34 -2.28
CA LEU A 21 -35.55 -23.01 -2.98
C LEU A 21 -35.48 -21.54 -3.37
N VAL A 22 -36.59 -20.93 -3.79
CA VAL A 22 -36.62 -19.49 -4.13
C VAL A 22 -36.40 -18.62 -2.89
N ILE A 23 -37.07 -18.95 -1.77
CA ILE A 23 -36.89 -18.19 -0.51
C ILE A 23 -35.46 -18.33 -0.01
N PHE A 24 -34.90 -19.55 -0.01
CA PHE A 24 -33.54 -19.79 0.42
C PHE A 24 -32.53 -19.09 -0.49
N GLY A 25 -32.74 -19.13 -1.81
CA GLY A 25 -31.91 -18.42 -2.78
C GLY A 25 -31.93 -16.90 -2.59
N MET A 26 -33.11 -16.33 -2.30
CA MET A 26 -33.24 -14.89 -2.03
C MET A 26 -32.54 -14.48 -0.72
N PHE A 27 -32.62 -15.34 0.30
CA PHE A 27 -31.92 -15.11 1.57
C PHE A 27 -30.40 -15.17 1.39
N VAL A 28 -29.89 -16.22 0.75
CA VAL A 28 -28.44 -16.38 0.51
C VAL A 28 -27.89 -15.28 -0.42
N PHE A 29 -28.68 -14.84 -1.40
CA PHE A 29 -28.27 -13.79 -2.33
C PHE A 29 -27.94 -12.47 -1.63
N SER A 30 -28.67 -12.12 -0.57
CA SER A 30 -28.40 -10.89 0.21
C SER A 30 -27.14 -10.97 1.07
N GLU A 31 -26.68 -12.17 1.38
CA GLU A 31 -25.46 -12.42 2.18
C GLU A 31 -24.19 -12.61 1.31
N LEU A 32 -24.35 -12.69 -0.02
CA LEU A 32 -23.20 -12.86 -0.89
C LEU A 32 -22.37 -11.56 -0.96
N PRO A 33 -21.13 -11.55 -0.47
CA PRO A 33 -20.25 -10.42 -0.62
C PRO A 33 -19.86 -10.28 -2.10
N VAL A 34 -20.12 -9.11 -2.67
CA VAL A 34 -19.64 -8.78 -4.02
C VAL A 34 -18.17 -8.38 -3.90
N ARG A 35 -17.27 -9.22 -4.39
CA ARG A 35 -15.83 -8.97 -4.41
C ARG A 35 -15.30 -9.10 -5.83
N GLU A 36 -14.40 -8.21 -6.21
CA GLU A 36 -13.76 -8.24 -7.54
C GLU A 36 -12.87 -9.47 -7.72
N LEU A 37 -12.28 -9.97 -6.63
CA LEU A 37 -11.37 -11.13 -6.64
C LEU A 37 -11.74 -12.11 -5.51
N PRO A 38 -11.69 -13.43 -5.76
CA PRO A 38 -11.89 -14.44 -4.74
C PRO A 38 -10.87 -14.31 -3.59
N GLU A 39 -11.30 -14.59 -2.38
CA GLU A 39 -10.41 -14.69 -1.22
C GLU A 39 -9.34 -15.77 -1.47
N GLY A 40 -8.09 -15.49 -1.10
CA GLY A 40 -6.98 -16.45 -1.20
C GLY A 40 -6.21 -16.45 -2.52
N ILE A 41 -6.64 -15.71 -3.55
CA ILE A 41 -5.87 -15.60 -4.80
C ILE A 41 -4.68 -14.65 -4.65
N GLN A 42 -4.79 -13.65 -3.79
CA GLN A 42 -3.71 -12.72 -3.56
C GLN A 42 -3.09 -12.98 -2.19
N PRO A 43 -1.79 -13.24 -2.14
CA PRO A 43 -1.10 -13.45 -0.88
C PRO A 43 -1.09 -12.17 -0.05
N PRO A 44 -1.12 -12.28 1.28
CA PRO A 44 -0.96 -11.13 2.16
C PRO A 44 0.44 -10.55 2.00
N VAL A 45 0.53 -9.23 1.82
CA VAL A 45 1.80 -8.51 1.63
C VAL A 45 1.98 -7.46 2.72
N VAL A 46 3.12 -7.50 3.39
CA VAL A 46 3.57 -6.43 4.27
C VAL A 46 4.67 -5.65 3.55
N GLN A 47 4.55 -4.35 3.48
CA GLN A 47 5.55 -3.47 2.89
C GLN A 47 6.28 -2.69 3.99
N VAL A 48 7.60 -2.72 3.98
CA VAL A 48 8.44 -1.84 4.78
C VAL A 48 9.02 -0.76 3.87
N GLN A 49 8.82 0.50 4.22
CA GLN A 49 9.33 1.64 3.48
C GLN A 49 10.15 2.54 4.41
N THR A 50 11.34 2.93 3.95
CA THR A 50 12.23 3.84 4.67
C THR A 50 12.70 4.92 3.71
N ASP A 51 12.53 6.18 4.08
CA ASP A 51 12.99 7.31 3.29
C ASP A 51 14.32 7.83 3.86
N TYR A 52 15.33 7.96 3.01
CA TYR A 52 16.63 8.59 3.32
C TYR A 52 16.96 9.59 2.22
N LYS A 53 16.44 10.79 2.37
CA LYS A 53 16.59 11.88 1.40
C LYS A 53 18.07 12.14 1.17
N SER A 54 18.45 12.33 -0.09
CA SER A 54 19.81 12.64 -0.55
C SER A 54 20.82 11.47 -0.57
N ALA A 55 20.44 10.26 -0.18
CA ALA A 55 21.31 9.08 -0.33
C ALA A 55 21.20 8.48 -1.73
N SER A 56 22.34 8.00 -2.27
CA SER A 56 22.35 7.24 -3.53
C SER A 56 21.73 5.85 -3.34
N THR A 57 21.40 5.20 -4.44
CA THR A 57 20.83 3.85 -4.44
C THR A 57 21.72 2.85 -3.71
N GLU A 58 23.05 2.94 -3.91
CA GLU A 58 24.03 2.04 -3.30
C GLU A 58 24.06 2.20 -1.77
N ILE A 59 24.05 3.45 -1.28
CA ILE A 59 24.02 3.74 0.16
C ILE A 59 22.73 3.24 0.77
N ILE A 60 21.58 3.42 0.09
CA ILE A 60 20.30 2.92 0.57
C ILE A 60 20.28 1.41 0.63
N ASP A 61 20.87 0.75 -0.36
CA ASP A 61 20.94 -0.69 -0.39
C ASP A 61 21.76 -1.24 0.78
N GLU A 62 22.99 -0.76 0.97
CA GLU A 62 23.92 -1.25 2.00
C GLU A 62 23.49 -0.85 3.43
N GLU A 63 23.06 0.40 3.61
CA GLU A 63 22.84 0.96 4.95
C GLU A 63 21.42 0.79 5.46
N ILE A 64 20.45 0.51 4.58
CA ILE A 64 19.05 0.38 4.97
C ILE A 64 18.48 -0.95 4.52
N THR A 65 18.49 -1.23 3.20
CA THR A 65 17.76 -2.37 2.66
C THR A 65 18.29 -3.69 3.19
N GLN A 66 19.60 -3.95 3.08
CA GLN A 66 20.22 -5.17 3.55
C GLN A 66 20.07 -5.37 5.07
N LYS A 67 20.26 -4.31 5.86
CA LYS A 67 20.10 -4.40 7.33
C LYS A 67 18.67 -4.76 7.75
N ILE A 68 17.67 -4.27 7.01
CA ILE A 68 16.27 -4.61 7.27
C ILE A 68 15.96 -6.02 6.78
N GLU A 69 16.45 -6.42 5.59
CA GLU A 69 16.27 -7.78 5.08
C GLU A 69 16.83 -8.85 6.01
N ASP A 70 18.02 -8.63 6.56
CA ASP A 70 18.68 -9.56 7.48
C ASP A 70 17.82 -9.89 8.70
N VAL A 71 17.10 -8.91 9.26
CA VAL A 71 16.24 -9.14 10.42
C VAL A 71 14.86 -9.70 10.04
N ILE A 72 14.40 -9.42 8.84
CA ILE A 72 13.10 -9.89 8.32
C ILE A 72 13.19 -11.34 7.86
N GLY A 73 14.30 -11.75 7.25
CA GLY A 73 14.45 -13.07 6.62
C GLY A 73 14.21 -14.26 7.55
N GLY A 74 14.23 -14.04 8.87
CA GLY A 74 13.90 -15.06 9.87
C GLY A 74 12.42 -15.11 10.29
N ALA A 75 11.50 -14.36 9.68
CA ALA A 75 10.10 -14.40 10.03
C ALA A 75 9.39 -15.64 9.46
N GLU A 76 8.42 -16.17 10.21
CA GLU A 76 7.68 -17.36 9.80
C GLU A 76 6.67 -17.05 8.69
N GLY A 77 6.49 -18.00 7.80
CA GLY A 77 5.45 -17.93 6.76
C GLY A 77 5.76 -17.00 5.60
N ILE A 78 6.97 -16.49 5.48
CA ILE A 78 7.39 -15.72 4.31
C ILE A 78 7.48 -16.66 3.09
N LYS A 79 6.86 -16.23 2.01
CA LYS A 79 6.91 -16.88 0.71
C LYS A 79 7.94 -16.24 -0.20
N ASN A 80 7.99 -14.91 -0.23
CA ASN A 80 8.93 -14.14 -1.04
C ASN A 80 9.24 -12.78 -0.41
N ILE A 81 10.45 -12.27 -0.66
CA ILE A 81 10.87 -10.91 -0.30
C ILE A 81 11.37 -10.23 -1.58
N ASP A 82 10.74 -9.13 -1.94
CA ASP A 82 11.15 -8.28 -3.05
C ASP A 82 11.55 -6.92 -2.54
N SER A 83 12.81 -6.56 -2.73
CA SER A 83 13.35 -5.27 -2.30
C SER A 83 13.69 -4.38 -3.49
N THR A 84 13.45 -3.11 -3.32
CA THR A 84 13.76 -2.08 -4.32
C THR A 84 14.41 -0.90 -3.64
N SER A 85 15.67 -0.67 -3.94
CA SER A 85 16.44 0.49 -3.51
C SER A 85 16.41 1.55 -4.60
N LEU A 86 15.94 2.75 -4.28
CA LEU A 86 15.84 3.92 -5.15
C LEU A 86 16.61 5.08 -4.51
N ASN A 87 16.94 6.10 -5.31
CA ASN A 87 17.49 7.32 -4.75
C ASN A 87 16.55 7.90 -3.69
N GLY A 88 17.00 7.99 -2.46
CA GLY A 88 16.24 8.54 -1.34
C GLY A 88 15.24 7.61 -0.69
N ARG A 89 15.09 6.35 -1.13
CA ARG A 89 14.04 5.44 -0.61
C ARG A 89 14.37 3.98 -0.74
N SER A 90 14.16 3.24 0.34
CA SER A 90 14.09 1.77 0.36
C SER A 90 12.65 1.30 0.43
N ARG A 91 12.32 0.26 -0.31
CA ARG A 91 11.01 -0.41 -0.27
C ARG A 91 11.21 -1.91 -0.29
N ILE A 92 10.71 -2.59 0.72
CA ILE A 92 10.77 -4.04 0.87
C ILE A 92 9.34 -4.56 0.94
N ASN A 93 8.96 -5.43 -0.01
CA ASN A 93 7.66 -6.09 -0.03
C ASN A 93 7.85 -7.53 0.42
N ILE A 94 7.13 -7.92 1.44
CA ILE A 94 7.20 -9.24 2.04
C ILE A 94 5.88 -9.94 1.76
N GLU A 95 5.92 -10.95 0.91
CA GLU A 95 4.78 -11.79 0.58
C GLU A 95 4.74 -12.98 1.53
N PHE A 96 3.61 -13.18 2.19
CA PHE A 96 3.38 -14.30 3.11
C PHE A 96 2.53 -15.38 2.44
N ASN A 97 2.55 -16.58 3.03
CA ASN A 97 1.63 -17.64 2.65
C ASN A 97 0.18 -17.23 2.96
N THR A 98 -0.77 -17.72 2.18
CA THR A 98 -2.18 -17.33 2.26
C THR A 98 -2.90 -17.73 3.55
N ASP A 99 -2.33 -18.65 4.30
CA ASP A 99 -2.82 -19.12 5.59
C ASP A 99 -2.39 -18.25 6.78
N ILE A 100 -1.52 -17.26 6.54
CA ILE A 100 -0.99 -16.37 7.57
C ILE A 100 -1.92 -15.15 7.75
N ASP A 101 -2.22 -14.85 9.01
CA ASP A 101 -2.92 -13.62 9.39
C ASP A 101 -2.02 -12.40 9.17
N LEU A 102 -2.48 -11.47 8.32
CA LEU A 102 -1.72 -10.27 7.96
C LEU A 102 -1.43 -9.35 9.16
N ASP A 103 -2.31 -9.35 10.17
CA ASP A 103 -2.14 -8.51 11.37
C ASP A 103 -1.02 -9.05 12.25
N ASN A 104 -0.97 -10.35 12.43
CA ASN A 104 0.08 -11.03 13.17
C ASN A 104 1.42 -10.92 12.44
N ALA A 105 1.43 -11.15 11.13
CA ALA A 105 2.62 -10.98 10.29
C ALA A 105 3.19 -9.56 10.36
N ALA A 106 2.33 -8.54 10.22
CA ALA A 106 2.77 -7.14 10.29
C ALA A 106 3.31 -6.76 11.68
N ASN A 107 2.78 -7.35 12.75
CA ASN A 107 3.29 -7.12 14.10
C ASN A 107 4.65 -7.79 14.32
N ASP A 108 4.87 -9.02 13.82
CA ASP A 108 6.17 -9.69 13.88
C ASP A 108 7.22 -8.89 13.08
N ILE A 109 6.89 -8.45 11.87
CA ILE A 109 7.79 -7.60 11.08
C ILE A 109 8.11 -6.29 11.82
N ARG A 110 7.11 -5.66 12.47
CA ARG A 110 7.35 -4.43 13.23
C ARG A 110 8.30 -4.66 14.39
N GLU A 111 8.14 -5.76 15.14
CA GLU A 111 9.03 -6.11 16.23
C GLU A 111 10.46 -6.35 15.76
N ARG A 112 10.63 -7.08 14.64
CA ARG A 112 11.95 -7.36 14.07
C ARG A 112 12.63 -6.10 13.55
N VAL A 113 11.91 -5.28 12.79
CA VAL A 113 12.43 -4.01 12.26
C VAL A 113 12.80 -3.06 13.40
N SER A 114 12.04 -3.02 14.49
CA SER A 114 12.35 -2.15 15.62
C SER A 114 13.72 -2.44 16.26
N ARG A 115 14.23 -3.67 16.16
CA ARG A 115 15.55 -4.05 16.69
C ARG A 115 16.71 -3.47 15.89
N VAL A 116 16.49 -3.10 14.64
CA VAL A 116 17.54 -2.58 13.76
C VAL A 116 17.47 -1.06 13.58
N VAL A 117 16.39 -0.42 14.04
CA VAL A 117 16.18 1.02 13.88
C VAL A 117 17.37 1.85 14.38
N ASP A 118 17.94 1.48 15.52
CA ASP A 118 19.09 2.17 16.11
C ASP A 118 20.39 2.00 15.30
N ASN A 119 20.44 1.01 14.40
CA ASN A 119 21.58 0.74 13.52
C ASN A 119 21.42 1.40 12.15
N LEU A 120 20.28 2.03 11.88
CA LEU A 120 20.05 2.79 10.64
C LEU A 120 20.66 4.19 10.75
N PRO A 121 21.00 4.83 9.62
CA PRO A 121 21.51 6.20 9.61
C PRO A 121 20.53 7.16 10.31
N SER A 122 21.04 8.04 11.19
CA SER A 122 20.23 8.99 11.97
C SER A 122 19.42 9.97 11.12
N GLU A 123 19.83 10.17 9.88
CA GLU A 123 19.16 11.04 8.90
C GLU A 123 18.06 10.33 8.12
N SER A 124 17.95 9.00 8.26
CA SER A 124 16.85 8.25 7.68
C SER A 124 15.56 8.43 8.47
N SER A 125 14.44 8.43 7.77
CA SER A 125 13.13 8.39 8.44
C SER A 125 12.90 7.02 9.08
N PRO A 126 12.15 6.95 10.19
CA PRO A 126 11.78 5.66 10.76
C PRO A 126 11.07 4.76 9.74
N PRO A 127 11.39 3.44 9.70
CA PRO A 127 10.74 2.50 8.81
C PRO A 127 9.22 2.47 9.02
N GLN A 128 8.47 2.63 7.95
CA GLN A 128 7.01 2.57 7.94
C GLN A 128 6.57 1.18 7.49
N ILE A 129 5.79 0.49 8.31
CA ILE A 129 5.24 -0.82 7.99
C ILE A 129 3.78 -0.66 7.54
N LEU A 130 3.55 -0.97 6.28
CA LEU A 130 2.26 -0.84 5.61
C LEU A 130 1.72 -2.24 5.29
N LYS A 131 0.51 -2.51 5.76
CA LYS A 131 -0.22 -3.72 5.35
C LYS A 131 -0.78 -3.47 3.96
N ARG A 132 -0.43 -4.31 3.02
CA ARG A 132 -1.06 -4.33 1.71
C ARG A 132 -2.02 -5.52 1.68
N ALA A 133 -3.29 -5.26 1.95
CA ALA A 133 -4.30 -6.21 1.57
C ALA A 133 -4.23 -6.37 0.04
N ALA A 134 -4.27 -7.60 -0.40
CA ALA A 134 -4.36 -7.93 -1.81
C ALA A 134 -5.51 -7.14 -2.44
N GLY A 135 -5.21 -6.42 -3.53
CA GLY A 135 -6.22 -5.58 -4.18
C GLY A 135 -6.28 -4.14 -3.69
N PHE A 136 -5.18 -3.59 -3.16
CA PHE A 136 -5.10 -2.15 -2.89
C PHE A 136 -5.09 -1.36 -4.21
N THR A 137 -6.21 -1.45 -4.91
CA THR A 137 -6.50 -0.62 -6.08
C THR A 137 -7.14 0.68 -5.60
N THR A 138 -6.75 1.78 -6.22
CA THR A 138 -7.39 3.06 -5.96
C THR A 138 -8.86 2.95 -6.36
N THR A 139 -9.76 3.04 -5.40
CA THR A 139 -11.20 2.90 -5.62
C THR A 139 -11.76 4.05 -6.45
N MET A 140 -11.20 5.26 -6.30
CA MET A 140 -11.67 6.44 -7.00
C MET A 140 -10.50 7.38 -7.32
N TRP A 141 -10.49 7.89 -8.54
CA TRP A 141 -9.62 8.98 -8.97
C TRP A 141 -10.43 10.26 -9.13
N LEU A 142 -10.03 11.30 -8.43
CA LEU A 142 -10.62 12.64 -8.53
C LEU A 142 -9.60 13.57 -9.18
N SER A 143 -10.02 14.29 -10.21
CA SER A 143 -9.20 15.32 -10.85
C SER A 143 -9.65 16.69 -10.39
N LEU A 144 -8.71 17.46 -9.87
CA LEU A 144 -8.92 18.84 -9.45
C LEU A 144 -8.31 19.78 -10.50
N SER A 145 -9.11 20.69 -11.03
CA SER A 145 -8.65 21.69 -12.00
C SER A 145 -9.29 23.05 -11.73
N SER A 146 -8.57 24.12 -12.01
CA SER A 146 -9.08 25.48 -11.88
C SER A 146 -8.58 26.33 -13.05
N PRO A 147 -9.42 27.20 -13.62
CA PRO A 147 -9.00 28.15 -14.65
C PRO A 147 -8.24 29.37 -14.08
N THR A 148 -8.30 29.59 -12.77
CA THR A 148 -7.77 30.79 -12.11
C THR A 148 -6.61 30.53 -11.17
N TRP A 149 -6.51 29.31 -10.62
CA TRP A 149 -5.47 28.92 -9.67
C TRP A 149 -4.32 28.22 -10.39
N ASN A 150 -3.12 28.45 -9.90
CA ASN A 150 -1.95 27.73 -10.39
C ASN A 150 -1.84 26.35 -9.72
N ASP A 151 -0.98 25.49 -10.25
CA ASP A 151 -0.80 24.12 -9.75
C ASP A 151 -0.32 24.08 -8.29
N LEU A 152 0.44 25.08 -7.83
CA LEU A 152 0.94 25.17 -6.45
C LEU A 152 -0.22 25.46 -5.47
N ASP A 153 -1.03 26.47 -5.79
CA ASP A 153 -2.16 26.86 -4.94
C ASP A 153 -3.22 25.73 -4.89
N LEU A 154 -3.42 25.06 -6.04
CA LEU A 154 -4.33 23.93 -6.12
C LEU A 154 -3.85 22.76 -5.28
N GLY A 155 -2.53 22.47 -5.31
CA GLY A 155 -1.90 21.43 -4.51
C GLY A 155 -2.00 21.72 -3.02
N ASP A 156 -1.68 22.93 -2.57
CA ASP A 156 -1.78 23.36 -1.17
C ASP A 156 -3.23 23.28 -0.67
N TYR A 157 -4.19 23.69 -1.48
CA TYR A 157 -5.61 23.56 -1.16
C TYR A 157 -6.04 22.09 -1.03
N ALA A 158 -5.61 21.25 -1.97
CA ALA A 158 -5.94 19.83 -1.92
C ALA A 158 -5.39 19.16 -0.64
N GLU A 159 -4.13 19.43 -0.30
CA GLU A 159 -3.48 18.83 0.85
C GLU A 159 -4.07 19.31 2.19
N ARG A 160 -4.36 20.61 2.32
CA ARG A 160 -4.85 21.18 3.58
C ARG A 160 -6.33 20.99 3.83
N TYR A 161 -7.14 21.05 2.78
CA TYR A 161 -8.60 21.06 2.94
C TYR A 161 -9.27 19.79 2.44
N LEU A 162 -8.88 19.29 1.26
CA LEU A 162 -9.56 18.12 0.68
C LEU A 162 -9.17 16.83 1.37
N VAL A 163 -7.88 16.67 1.71
CA VAL A 163 -7.42 15.47 2.42
C VAL A 163 -8.12 15.32 3.76
N ASP A 164 -8.23 16.41 4.53
CA ASP A 164 -8.92 16.39 5.83
C ASP A 164 -10.41 16.15 5.68
N ALA A 165 -11.05 16.82 4.70
CA ALA A 165 -12.47 16.65 4.45
C ALA A 165 -12.82 15.20 4.04
N PHE A 166 -12.05 14.60 3.16
CA PHE A 166 -12.29 13.22 2.73
C PHE A 166 -11.89 12.19 3.80
N SER A 167 -10.83 12.44 4.59
CA SER A 167 -10.43 11.54 5.69
C SER A 167 -11.49 11.41 6.76
N SER A 168 -12.34 12.42 6.91
CA SER A 168 -13.45 12.40 7.87
C SER A 168 -14.65 11.55 7.42
N VAL A 169 -14.68 11.12 6.15
CA VAL A 169 -15.75 10.29 5.61
C VAL A 169 -15.59 8.84 6.09
N PRO A 170 -16.64 8.23 6.64
CA PRO A 170 -16.57 6.82 7.06
C PRO A 170 -16.18 5.90 5.91
N ASN A 171 -15.35 4.89 6.21
CA ASN A 171 -14.83 3.89 5.27
C ASN A 171 -13.81 4.41 4.23
N VAL A 172 -13.31 5.62 4.36
CA VAL A 172 -12.15 6.08 3.60
C VAL A 172 -10.88 5.64 4.33
N GLY A 173 -10.13 4.74 3.71
CA GLY A 173 -8.91 4.18 4.32
C GLY A 173 -7.66 5.04 4.10
N ARG A 174 -7.48 5.57 2.90
CA ARG A 174 -6.31 6.38 2.54
C ARG A 174 -6.61 7.30 1.37
N ILE A 175 -6.06 8.51 1.45
CA ILE A 175 -6.10 9.50 0.38
C ILE A 175 -4.67 9.75 -0.09
N LEU A 176 -4.48 9.72 -1.41
CA LEU A 176 -3.20 10.03 -2.05
C LEU A 176 -3.42 11.25 -2.95
N VAL A 177 -2.65 12.28 -2.74
CA VAL A 177 -2.64 13.44 -3.63
C VAL A 177 -1.48 13.28 -4.60
N GLY A 178 -1.79 13.18 -5.90
CA GLY A 178 -0.81 13.08 -6.98
C GLY A 178 -0.66 14.40 -7.73
N GLY A 179 0.50 14.62 -8.33
CA GLY A 179 0.78 15.82 -9.12
C GLY A 179 1.12 17.07 -8.30
N LEU A 180 1.31 16.92 -6.99
CA LEU A 180 1.76 18.03 -6.13
C LEU A 180 3.11 18.58 -6.61
N ARG A 181 3.19 19.89 -6.69
CA ARG A 181 4.43 20.62 -6.87
C ARG A 181 4.81 21.29 -5.56
N GLU A 182 5.91 20.86 -4.96
CA GLU A 182 6.45 21.52 -3.76
C GLU A 182 7.41 22.64 -4.16
N LEU A 183 7.30 23.76 -3.46
CA LEU A 183 8.27 24.83 -3.61
C LEU A 183 9.60 24.36 -3.01
N SER A 184 10.62 24.22 -3.85
CA SER A 184 11.97 23.85 -3.40
C SER A 184 12.98 24.90 -3.83
N VAL A 185 13.85 25.31 -2.90
CA VAL A 185 15.01 26.16 -3.20
C VAL A 185 16.20 25.24 -3.43
N ARG A 186 16.78 25.28 -4.64
CA ARG A 186 17.98 24.54 -4.98
C ARG A 186 19.17 25.48 -4.93
N VAL A 187 20.11 25.19 -4.06
CA VAL A 187 21.36 25.93 -3.95
C VAL A 187 22.47 25.11 -4.62
N TRP A 188 23.01 25.64 -5.67
CA TRP A 188 24.14 25.03 -6.36
C TRP A 188 25.44 25.67 -5.82
N ILE A 189 26.31 24.85 -5.25
CA ILE A 189 27.61 25.28 -4.74
C ILE A 189 28.68 24.76 -5.71
N CYS A 190 29.41 25.66 -6.33
CA CYS A 190 30.56 25.30 -7.14
C CYS A 190 31.79 25.14 -6.25
N LEU A 191 32.24 23.88 -6.07
CA LEU A 191 33.40 23.57 -5.23
C LEU A 191 34.73 24.04 -5.84
N LEU A 192 34.77 24.24 -7.16
CA LEU A 192 35.97 24.80 -7.85
C LEU A 192 36.21 26.27 -7.55
N TYR A 193 35.16 27.03 -7.21
CA TYR A 193 35.27 28.46 -6.90
C TYR A 193 35.97 28.75 -5.57
N THR A 194 36.04 27.77 -4.68
CA THR A 194 36.73 27.93 -3.38
C THR A 194 38.21 27.60 -3.44
N SER A 195 38.72 27.05 -4.54
CA SER A 195 40.11 26.60 -4.69
C SER A 195 41.02 27.64 -5.32
N ASP A 196 40.51 28.50 -6.19
CA ASP A 196 41.34 29.55 -6.79
C ASP A 196 40.46 30.69 -7.34
N ALA A 197 40.46 31.82 -6.65
CA ALA A 197 39.64 32.97 -7.02
C ALA A 197 40.24 33.78 -8.20
N ALA A 198 41.33 33.32 -8.81
CA ALA A 198 42.07 34.07 -9.81
C ALA A 198 41.90 33.57 -11.25
N ASP A 199 41.44 32.35 -11.51
CA ASP A 199 41.59 31.77 -12.85
C ASP A 199 40.34 31.12 -13.49
N ASP A 200 39.13 31.10 -12.92
CA ASP A 200 38.07 30.34 -13.55
C ASP A 200 36.71 31.00 -13.73
N LEU A 201 36.48 31.31 -15.00
CA LEU A 201 35.19 31.65 -15.62
C LEU A 201 34.37 30.40 -16.06
N LEU A 202 34.62 29.23 -15.48
CA LEU A 202 34.02 27.95 -15.94
C LEU A 202 33.20 27.23 -14.87
N CYS A 203 32.29 27.90 -14.21
CA CYS A 203 31.18 27.24 -13.52
C CYS A 203 29.84 27.37 -14.28
#